data_e3e08ae22f470cf0613f56f6ac54d16e
#
_entry.id   e3e08ae22f470cf0613f56f6ac54d16e
#
_cell.length_a   1.000
_cell.length_b   1.000
_cell.length_c   1.000
_cell.angle_alpha   90.00
_cell.angle_beta   90.00
_cell.angle_gamma   90.00
#
_symmetry.space_group_name_H-M   'P 1'
#
loop_
_entity.id
_entity.type
_entity.pdbx_description
1 polymer ?
#
loop_
_entity_poly.entity_id
_entity_poly.type
_entity_poly.pdbx_seq_one_letter_code
_entity_poly.pdbx_strand_id
1 'polypeptide(L)'
;MPEITNKDLFGSSIINTIRTFQIKSALEIGSWDGTGSTSCFVEAMLPFESKSLTCIENDMSKFLALIKNMSPYEWVKCVNQSSISYKSMLYTEFEDVWNSKYNGLPRQWNPKEVVKGWFDRDIEDLKRTPCGFLESDNSFFECVLIDGGEFVGYSEYKLLKNRTNFFFLDDAFSAFKTKQVVEELVLSGEWECLSYDDRTRNGFAIFKRKVLL
;
A
#
# COMPACT_ATOMS: atom_id res chain seq x y z
N MET A 1 -14.17 10.15 -5.18
CA MET A 1 -13.42 9.86 -6.43
C MET A 1 -12.08 9.26 -6.01
N PRO A 2 -11.55 8.30 -6.73
CA PRO A 2 -10.23 7.76 -6.44
C PRO A 2 -9.17 8.86 -6.57
N GLU A 3 -8.16 8.81 -5.71
CA GLU A 3 -7.09 9.81 -5.70
C GLU A 3 -5.99 9.47 -6.70
N ILE A 4 -5.70 8.18 -6.88
CA ILE A 4 -4.72 7.69 -7.84
C ILE A 4 -5.42 7.31 -9.14
N THR A 5 -5.04 7.93 -10.25
CA THR A 5 -5.59 7.67 -11.57
C THR A 5 -4.48 7.60 -12.61
N ASN A 6 -4.73 7.05 -13.78
CA ASN A 6 -3.75 7.03 -14.89
C ASN A 6 -3.37 8.43 -15.42
N LYS A 7 -4.07 9.48 -14.96
CA LYS A 7 -3.82 10.88 -15.35
C LYS A 7 -2.95 11.64 -14.35
N ASP A 8 -2.81 11.13 -13.13
CA ASP A 8 -1.92 11.73 -12.13
C ASP A 8 -0.50 11.15 -12.21
N LEU A 9 0.44 11.82 -11.51
CA LEU A 9 1.85 11.46 -11.59
C LEU A 9 2.13 10.08 -10.98
N PHE A 10 1.46 9.71 -9.89
CA PHE A 10 1.68 8.40 -9.28
C PHE A 10 1.12 7.27 -10.13
N GLY A 11 -0.13 7.40 -10.60
CA GLY A 11 -0.72 6.39 -11.47
C GLY A 11 0.06 6.18 -12.77
N SER A 12 0.53 7.26 -13.42
CA SER A 12 1.40 7.15 -14.59
C SER A 12 2.76 6.52 -14.25
N SER A 13 3.32 6.77 -13.07
CA SER A 13 4.57 6.14 -12.60
C SER A 13 4.39 4.64 -12.33
N ILE A 14 3.24 4.23 -11.76
CA ILE A 14 2.86 2.81 -11.61
C ILE A 14 2.87 2.13 -12.99
N ILE A 15 2.12 2.69 -13.94
CA ILE A 15 2.00 2.13 -15.29
C ILE A 15 3.38 2.00 -15.97
N ASN A 16 4.17 3.06 -15.94
CA ASN A 16 5.48 3.09 -16.57
C ASN A 16 6.45 2.07 -15.92
N THR A 17 6.46 1.98 -14.59
CA THR A 17 7.33 1.03 -13.87
C THR A 17 6.96 -0.41 -14.21
N ILE A 18 5.67 -0.76 -14.15
CA ILE A 18 5.19 -2.10 -14.47
C ILE A 18 5.56 -2.50 -15.89
N ARG A 19 5.36 -1.60 -16.86
CA ARG A 19 5.70 -1.87 -18.28
C ARG A 19 7.20 -1.97 -18.52
N THR A 20 8.00 -1.08 -17.93
CA THR A 20 9.45 -1.06 -18.08
C THR A 20 10.11 -2.32 -17.55
N PHE A 21 9.68 -2.79 -16.39
CA PHE A 21 10.27 -3.97 -15.74
C PHE A 21 9.49 -5.26 -16.00
N GLN A 22 8.42 -5.20 -16.83
CA GLN A 22 7.58 -6.34 -17.19
C GLN A 22 7.04 -7.10 -15.96
N ILE A 23 6.58 -6.38 -14.95
CA ILE A 23 6.07 -6.91 -13.70
C ILE A 23 4.75 -7.66 -13.96
N LYS A 24 4.70 -8.93 -13.60
CA LYS A 24 3.57 -9.83 -13.88
C LYS A 24 2.81 -10.29 -12.63
N SER A 25 3.36 -10.07 -11.44
CA SER A 25 2.71 -10.44 -10.18
C SER A 25 2.68 -9.25 -9.24
N ALA A 26 1.49 -8.83 -8.84
CA ALA A 26 1.30 -7.65 -8.01
C ALA A 26 0.35 -7.91 -6.84
N LEU A 27 0.63 -7.25 -5.71
CA LEU A 27 -0.27 -7.12 -4.57
C LEU A 27 -0.61 -5.65 -4.38
N GLU A 28 -1.87 -5.34 -4.24
CA GLU A 28 -2.37 -4.03 -3.87
C GLU A 28 -3.10 -4.10 -2.53
N ILE A 29 -2.67 -3.29 -1.58
CA ILE A 29 -3.29 -3.15 -0.26
C ILE A 29 -4.02 -1.81 -0.21
N GLY A 30 -5.34 -1.84 0.00
CA GLY A 30 -6.21 -0.67 -0.05
C GLY A 30 -6.74 -0.40 -1.46
N SER A 31 -7.39 -1.40 -2.07
CA SER A 31 -7.87 -1.32 -3.47
C SER A 31 -9.14 -0.49 -3.65
N TRP A 32 -9.80 -0.09 -2.54
CA TRP A 32 -11.06 0.66 -2.57
C TRP A 32 -12.08 -0.03 -3.49
N ASP A 33 -12.68 0.71 -4.43
CA ASP A 33 -13.64 0.19 -5.40
C ASP A 33 -13.00 -0.28 -6.72
N GLY A 34 -11.67 -0.27 -6.83
CA GLY A 34 -10.92 -0.68 -8.03
C GLY A 34 -10.82 0.36 -9.15
N THR A 35 -11.40 1.55 -8.98
CA THR A 35 -11.37 2.60 -10.02
C THR A 35 -10.13 3.52 -9.91
N GLY A 36 -9.31 3.32 -8.88
CA GLY A 36 -8.10 4.09 -8.61
C GLY A 36 -6.83 3.41 -9.13
N SER A 37 -5.87 3.21 -8.22
CA SER A 37 -4.59 2.54 -8.48
C SER A 37 -4.76 1.17 -9.10
N THR A 38 -5.78 0.40 -8.69
CA THR A 38 -6.12 -0.89 -9.31
C THR A 38 -6.28 -0.78 -10.82
N SER A 39 -6.95 0.27 -11.31
CA SER A 39 -7.11 0.50 -12.75
C SER A 39 -5.78 0.78 -13.45
N CYS A 40 -4.81 1.40 -12.78
CA CYS A 40 -3.46 1.61 -13.29
C CYS A 40 -2.68 0.29 -13.42
N PHE A 41 -2.80 -0.60 -12.43
CA PHE A 41 -2.24 -1.96 -12.51
C PHE A 41 -2.86 -2.74 -13.66
N VAL A 42 -4.20 -2.73 -13.77
CA VAL A 42 -4.91 -3.42 -14.85
C VAL A 42 -4.46 -2.92 -16.21
N GLU A 43 -4.44 -1.59 -16.44
CA GLU A 43 -3.98 -0.99 -17.70
C GLU A 43 -2.54 -1.39 -18.02
N ALA A 44 -1.65 -1.37 -17.03
CA ALA A 44 -0.25 -1.66 -17.23
C ALA A 44 0.01 -3.14 -17.56
N MET A 45 -0.68 -4.05 -16.85
CA MET A 45 -0.47 -5.49 -16.95
C MET A 45 -1.27 -6.14 -18.09
N LEU A 46 -2.30 -5.47 -18.63
CA LEU A 46 -3.18 -6.04 -19.65
C LEU A 46 -2.44 -6.70 -20.83
N PRO A 47 -1.34 -6.14 -21.36
CA PRO A 47 -0.63 -6.75 -22.50
C PRO A 47 0.17 -8.02 -22.16
N PHE A 48 0.38 -8.32 -20.87
CA PHE A 48 1.24 -9.43 -20.48
C PHE A 48 0.49 -10.76 -20.48
N GLU A 49 1.20 -11.84 -20.82
CA GLU A 49 0.75 -13.21 -20.59
C GLU A 49 1.10 -13.63 -19.14
N SER A 50 0.34 -14.58 -18.58
CA SER A 50 0.59 -15.16 -17.25
C SER A 50 0.77 -14.11 -16.15
N LYS A 51 -0.19 -13.20 -16.03
CA LYS A 51 -0.21 -12.13 -15.05
C LYS A 51 -1.17 -12.42 -13.88
N SER A 52 -0.92 -11.80 -12.73
CA SER A 52 -1.78 -11.88 -11.55
C SER A 52 -1.75 -10.58 -10.74
N LEU A 53 -2.90 -10.12 -10.30
CA LEU A 53 -3.06 -9.01 -9.38
C LEU A 53 -3.93 -9.46 -8.22
N THR A 54 -3.43 -9.34 -6.99
CA THR A 54 -4.23 -9.55 -5.78
C THR A 54 -4.57 -8.19 -5.18
N CYS A 55 -5.87 -7.92 -5.00
CA CYS A 55 -6.42 -6.68 -4.46
C CYS A 55 -7.02 -6.94 -3.08
N ILE A 56 -6.55 -6.26 -2.05
CA ILE A 56 -7.06 -6.37 -0.68
C ILE A 56 -7.89 -5.13 -0.35
N GLU A 57 -9.12 -5.37 0.12
CA GLU A 57 -10.02 -4.34 0.62
C GLU A 57 -10.82 -4.88 1.81
N ASN A 58 -10.76 -4.20 2.96
CA ASN A 58 -11.42 -4.66 4.18
C ASN A 58 -12.84 -4.10 4.35
N ASP A 59 -13.16 -2.94 3.76
CA ASP A 59 -14.51 -2.40 3.77
C ASP A 59 -15.40 -3.20 2.81
N MET A 60 -16.42 -3.86 3.36
CA MET A 60 -17.32 -4.73 2.59
C MET A 60 -18.02 -3.97 1.45
N SER A 61 -18.40 -2.71 1.65
CA SER A 61 -19.11 -1.93 0.64
C SER A 61 -18.20 -1.60 -0.54
N LYS A 62 -16.94 -1.28 -0.28
CA LYS A 62 -15.91 -1.04 -1.29
C LYS A 62 -15.52 -2.31 -2.00
N PHE A 63 -15.35 -3.39 -1.24
CA PHE A 63 -15.05 -4.71 -1.78
C PHE A 63 -16.11 -5.21 -2.77
N LEU A 64 -17.41 -5.03 -2.49
CA LEU A 64 -18.47 -5.40 -3.43
C LEU A 64 -18.39 -4.60 -4.73
N ALA A 65 -18.04 -3.31 -4.66
CA ALA A 65 -17.79 -2.49 -5.83
C ALA A 65 -16.52 -2.94 -6.57
N LEU A 66 -15.45 -3.25 -5.85
CA LEU A 66 -14.19 -3.78 -6.39
C LEU A 66 -14.43 -5.06 -7.22
N ILE A 67 -15.12 -6.06 -6.65
CA ILE A 67 -15.48 -7.29 -7.39
C ILE A 67 -16.22 -6.98 -8.67
N LYS A 68 -17.22 -6.11 -8.58
CA LYS A 68 -18.02 -5.72 -9.76
C LYS A 68 -17.14 -5.09 -10.84
N ASN A 69 -16.26 -4.16 -10.46
CA ASN A 69 -15.42 -3.43 -11.41
C ASN A 69 -14.32 -4.31 -11.99
N MET A 70 -13.81 -5.28 -11.21
CA MET A 70 -12.74 -6.20 -11.63
C MET A 70 -13.26 -7.48 -12.31
N SER A 71 -14.56 -7.72 -12.32
CA SER A 71 -15.16 -8.92 -12.92
C SER A 71 -14.76 -9.22 -14.38
N PRO A 72 -14.39 -8.26 -15.25
CA PRO A 72 -13.90 -8.55 -16.59
C PRO A 72 -12.49 -9.16 -16.63
N TYR A 73 -11.76 -9.18 -15.52
CA TYR A 73 -10.34 -9.53 -15.46
C TYR A 73 -10.14 -10.79 -14.60
N GLU A 74 -10.22 -11.98 -15.19
CA GLU A 74 -10.12 -13.27 -14.48
C GLU A 74 -8.79 -13.46 -13.72
N TRP A 75 -7.75 -12.73 -14.10
CA TRP A 75 -6.43 -12.74 -13.44
C TRP A 75 -6.33 -11.78 -12.24
N VAL A 76 -7.41 -11.05 -11.92
CA VAL A 76 -7.49 -10.18 -10.73
C VAL A 76 -8.23 -10.92 -9.62
N LYS A 77 -7.55 -11.16 -8.52
CA LYS A 77 -8.11 -11.77 -7.30
C LYS A 77 -8.47 -10.67 -6.30
N CYS A 78 -9.74 -10.49 -6.01
CA CYS A 78 -10.20 -9.58 -4.95
C CYS A 78 -10.37 -10.34 -3.64
N VAL A 79 -9.87 -9.77 -2.54
CA VAL A 79 -9.90 -10.37 -1.20
C VAL A 79 -10.50 -9.37 -0.22
N ASN A 80 -11.59 -9.78 0.47
CA ASN A 80 -12.15 -8.98 1.56
C ASN A 80 -11.54 -9.41 2.89
N GLN A 81 -10.45 -8.78 3.24
CA GLN A 81 -9.70 -9.07 4.46
C GLN A 81 -8.83 -7.87 4.83
N SER A 82 -8.53 -7.69 6.11
CA SER A 82 -7.46 -6.80 6.52
C SER A 82 -6.11 -7.36 6.07
N SER A 83 -5.18 -6.48 5.72
CA SER A 83 -3.81 -6.87 5.34
C SER A 83 -3.07 -7.57 6.48
N ILE A 84 -3.24 -7.08 7.71
CA ILE A 84 -2.64 -7.65 8.94
C ILE A 84 -3.70 -7.81 10.04
N SER A 85 -3.39 -8.59 11.07
CA SER A 85 -4.13 -8.61 12.32
C SER A 85 -3.49 -7.68 13.37
N TYR A 86 -4.20 -7.46 14.47
CA TYR A 86 -3.67 -6.69 15.61
C TYR A 86 -2.34 -7.25 16.14
N LYS A 87 -2.11 -8.57 16.05
CA LYS A 87 -0.89 -9.24 16.54
C LYS A 87 0.36 -8.83 15.77
N SER A 88 0.21 -8.47 14.51
CA SER A 88 1.32 -8.06 13.63
C SER A 88 1.52 -6.55 13.62
N MET A 89 0.68 -5.79 14.32
CA MET A 89 0.82 -4.35 14.40
C MET A 89 2.00 -3.97 15.31
N LEU A 90 2.89 -3.12 14.82
CA LEU A 90 4.10 -2.70 15.53
C LEU A 90 3.84 -1.58 16.54
N TYR A 91 2.88 -0.70 16.25
CA TYR A 91 2.52 0.41 17.11
C TYR A 91 1.08 0.23 17.59
N THR A 92 0.91 -0.25 18.82
CA THR A 92 -0.40 -0.52 19.43
C THR A 92 -0.90 0.59 20.33
N GLU A 93 -0.03 1.56 20.64
CA GLU A 93 -0.36 2.71 21.47
C GLU A 93 -0.30 4.00 20.65
N PHE A 94 -1.36 4.81 20.73
CA PHE A 94 -1.46 6.04 19.97
C PHE A 94 -0.31 7.02 20.26
N GLU A 95 0.12 7.12 21.51
CA GLU A 95 1.19 8.05 21.91
C GLU A 95 2.54 7.68 21.27
N ASP A 96 2.81 6.41 21.01
CA ASP A 96 4.03 5.97 20.33
C ASP A 96 4.02 6.46 18.87
N VAL A 97 2.87 6.36 18.20
CA VAL A 97 2.69 6.88 16.84
C VAL A 97 2.77 8.40 16.83
N TRP A 98 2.03 9.05 17.73
CA TRP A 98 1.93 10.51 17.77
C TRP A 98 3.26 11.18 18.10
N ASN A 99 4.05 10.63 19.00
CA ASN A 99 5.34 11.17 19.41
C ASN A 99 6.53 10.65 18.59
N SER A 100 6.30 9.78 17.61
CA SER A 100 7.38 9.26 16.78
C SER A 100 8.09 10.37 16.01
N LYS A 101 9.38 10.16 15.72
CA LYS A 101 10.17 11.09 14.89
C LYS A 101 9.60 11.24 13.46
N TYR A 102 8.80 10.28 13.03
CA TYR A 102 8.17 10.27 11.71
C TYR A 102 6.93 11.15 11.66
N ASN A 103 6.42 11.58 12.81
CA ASN A 103 5.28 12.44 12.89
C ASN A 103 5.67 13.89 12.50
N GLY A 104 5.54 14.21 11.25
CA GLY A 104 5.79 15.56 10.73
C GLY A 104 4.75 15.99 9.71
N LEU A 105 4.37 17.23 9.67
CA LEU A 105 3.55 17.96 8.71
C LEU A 105 2.03 17.85 8.84
N PRO A 106 1.32 16.71 8.77
CA PRO A 106 -0.14 16.77 8.81
C PRO A 106 -0.72 17.17 10.16
N ARG A 107 0.08 17.26 11.21
CA ARG A 107 -0.38 17.75 12.54
C ARG A 107 -1.12 19.07 12.50
N GLN A 108 -0.72 19.95 11.60
CA GLN A 108 -1.36 21.26 11.45
C GLN A 108 -2.77 21.16 10.85
N TRP A 109 -3.05 20.08 10.11
CA TRP A 109 -4.31 19.89 9.41
C TRP A 109 -5.30 19.06 10.22
N ASN A 110 -4.79 18.15 11.08
CA ASN A 110 -5.62 17.24 11.84
C ASN A 110 -5.31 17.33 13.34
N PRO A 111 -6.25 17.85 14.16
CA PRO A 111 -6.12 17.88 15.60
C PRO A 111 -5.83 16.47 16.17
N LYS A 112 -5.06 16.41 17.25
CA LYS A 112 -4.64 15.15 17.90
C LYS A 112 -5.83 14.22 18.18
N GLU A 113 -6.93 14.76 18.64
CA GLU A 113 -8.15 14.02 18.98
C GLU A 113 -8.78 13.36 17.74
N VAL A 114 -8.74 14.03 16.58
CA VAL A 114 -9.25 13.51 15.31
C VAL A 114 -8.38 12.33 14.86
N VAL A 115 -7.08 12.50 14.86
CA VAL A 115 -6.12 11.45 14.48
C VAL A 115 -6.21 10.25 15.44
N LYS A 116 -6.38 10.54 16.75
CA LYS A 116 -6.62 9.50 17.75
C LYS A 116 -7.90 8.71 17.45
N GLY A 117 -8.96 9.39 17.04
CA GLY A 117 -10.22 8.73 16.66
C GLY A 117 -10.05 7.80 15.44
N TRP A 118 -9.18 8.13 14.48
CA TRP A 118 -8.84 7.24 13.37
C TRP A 118 -8.05 6.03 13.86
N PHE A 119 -7.04 6.26 14.69
CA PHE A 119 -6.23 5.20 15.26
C PHE A 119 -7.06 4.21 16.09
N ASP A 120 -7.91 4.72 16.99
CA ASP A 120 -8.77 3.88 17.83
C ASP A 120 -9.69 2.99 16.98
N ARG A 121 -10.25 3.52 15.88
CA ARG A 121 -11.09 2.77 14.95
C ARG A 121 -10.29 1.68 14.23
N ASP A 122 -9.10 2.00 13.70
CA ASP A 122 -8.24 1.03 13.01
C ASP A 122 -7.83 -0.10 13.98
N ILE A 123 -7.49 0.23 15.23
CA ILE A 123 -7.19 -0.75 16.27
C ILE A 123 -8.38 -1.67 16.56
N GLU A 124 -9.58 -1.11 16.66
CA GLU A 124 -10.81 -1.89 16.88
C GLU A 124 -11.07 -2.88 15.75
N ASP A 125 -10.90 -2.45 14.51
CA ASP A 125 -11.08 -3.29 13.32
C ASP A 125 -10.00 -4.40 13.26
N LEU A 126 -8.75 -4.07 13.56
CA LEU A 126 -7.66 -5.05 13.64
C LEU A 126 -7.88 -6.08 14.75
N LYS A 127 -8.39 -5.69 15.92
CA LYS A 127 -8.72 -6.61 17.02
C LYS A 127 -9.80 -7.63 16.64
N ARG A 128 -10.70 -7.26 15.72
CA ARG A 128 -11.74 -8.16 15.18
C ARG A 128 -11.21 -9.09 14.10
N THR A 129 -10.01 -8.82 13.57
CA THR A 129 -9.37 -9.59 12.51
C THR A 129 -8.57 -10.74 13.14
N PRO A 130 -8.99 -12.00 13.02
CA PRO A 130 -8.29 -13.12 13.67
C PRO A 130 -6.93 -13.42 13.03
N CYS A 131 -6.80 -13.14 11.71
CA CYS A 131 -5.59 -13.34 10.93
C CYS A 131 -5.66 -12.40 9.72
N GLY A 132 -4.61 -11.63 9.47
CA GLY A 132 -4.50 -10.81 8.28
C GLY A 132 -4.09 -11.61 7.04
N PHE A 133 -4.30 -11.02 5.85
CA PHE A 133 -3.90 -11.66 4.60
C PHE A 133 -2.40 -11.97 4.58
N LEU A 134 -1.54 -11.02 4.97
CA LEU A 134 -0.09 -11.17 4.93
C LEU A 134 0.46 -12.22 5.92
N GLU A 135 -0.33 -12.59 6.92
CA GLU A 135 0.00 -13.63 7.89
C GLU A 135 -0.37 -15.02 7.38
N SER A 136 -1.40 -15.13 6.57
CA SER A 136 -1.90 -16.39 6.02
C SER A 136 -1.35 -16.74 4.64
N ASP A 137 -0.94 -15.74 3.86
CA ASP A 137 -0.38 -15.88 2.53
C ASP A 137 1.12 -15.52 2.56
N ASN A 138 1.97 -16.48 2.17
CA ASN A 138 3.43 -16.32 2.11
C ASN A 138 3.94 -16.17 0.66
N SER A 139 3.08 -15.86 -0.28
CA SER A 139 3.44 -15.68 -1.69
C SER A 139 4.47 -14.57 -1.86
N PHE A 140 5.29 -14.71 -2.88
CA PHE A 140 6.17 -13.66 -3.38
C PHE A 140 5.41 -12.88 -4.46
N PHE A 141 5.42 -11.56 -4.35
CA PHE A 141 4.87 -10.64 -5.34
C PHE A 141 6.00 -9.86 -5.98
N GLU A 142 6.04 -9.74 -7.30
CA GLU A 142 7.08 -8.92 -7.94
C GLU A 142 6.98 -7.47 -7.49
N CYS A 143 5.78 -6.93 -7.34
CA CYS A 143 5.57 -5.62 -6.73
C CYS A 143 4.42 -5.60 -5.71
N VAL A 144 4.51 -4.66 -4.79
CA VAL A 144 3.47 -4.39 -3.77
C VAL A 144 3.19 -2.90 -3.73
N LEU A 145 1.92 -2.51 -3.79
CA LEU A 145 1.44 -1.18 -3.42
C LEU A 145 0.94 -1.21 -1.96
N ILE A 146 1.47 -0.32 -1.14
CA ILE A 146 0.97 -0.04 0.21
C ILE A 146 0.19 1.27 0.17
N ASP A 147 -1.14 1.15 0.20
CA ASP A 147 -2.10 2.26 0.22
C ASP A 147 -3.30 1.96 1.14
N GLY A 148 -3.10 1.07 2.12
CA GLY A 148 -4.11 0.63 3.07
C GLY A 148 -4.39 1.62 4.20
N GLY A 149 -4.62 1.07 5.40
CA GLY A 149 -4.91 1.85 6.61
C GLY A 149 -3.79 2.81 7.00
N GLU A 150 -4.15 3.90 7.68
CA GLU A 150 -3.25 5.01 8.01
C GLU A 150 -2.07 4.58 8.91
N PHE A 151 -2.28 3.61 9.81
CA PHE A 151 -1.31 3.29 10.87
C PHE A 151 -0.62 1.92 10.69
N VAL A 152 -0.92 1.19 9.62
CA VAL A 152 -0.47 -0.19 9.43
C VAL A 152 0.66 -0.34 8.41
N GLY A 153 0.91 0.65 7.57
CA GLY A 153 1.82 0.57 6.43
C GLY A 153 3.24 0.11 6.78
N TYR A 154 3.78 0.53 7.94
CA TYR A 154 5.09 0.05 8.37
C TYR A 154 5.08 -1.41 8.81
N SER A 155 4.01 -1.87 9.45
CA SER A 155 3.82 -3.29 9.81
C SER A 155 3.70 -4.17 8.57
N GLU A 156 2.94 -3.73 7.56
CA GLU A 156 2.80 -4.38 6.26
C GLU A 156 4.16 -4.51 5.55
N TYR A 157 4.93 -3.43 5.51
CA TYR A 157 6.28 -3.44 4.96
C TYR A 157 7.18 -4.48 5.65
N LYS A 158 7.16 -4.58 6.98
CA LYS A 158 7.99 -5.55 7.72
C LYS A 158 7.68 -7.00 7.33
N LEU A 159 6.42 -7.31 7.04
CA LEU A 159 6.02 -8.63 6.55
C LEU A 159 6.39 -8.87 5.07
N LEU A 160 6.48 -7.79 4.29
CA LEU A 160 6.63 -7.86 2.83
C LEU A 160 8.05 -7.62 2.34
N LYS A 161 8.94 -7.00 3.14
CA LYS A 161 10.25 -6.56 2.66
C LYS A 161 11.12 -7.65 2.01
N ASN A 162 10.93 -8.91 2.40
CA ASN A 162 11.64 -10.05 1.83
C ASN A 162 10.80 -10.83 0.79
N ARG A 163 9.61 -10.34 0.47
CA ARG A 163 8.62 -11.01 -0.38
C ARG A 163 8.26 -10.20 -1.62
N THR A 164 9.04 -9.14 -1.93
CA THR A 164 8.84 -8.34 -3.12
C THR A 164 10.16 -7.77 -3.67
N ASN A 165 10.14 -7.39 -4.95
CA ASN A 165 11.23 -6.69 -5.62
C ASN A 165 10.92 -5.20 -5.79
N PHE A 166 9.65 -4.80 -5.75
CA PHE A 166 9.26 -3.39 -5.90
C PHE A 166 8.25 -3.00 -4.83
N PHE A 167 8.47 -1.85 -4.21
CA PHE A 167 7.48 -1.16 -3.40
C PHE A 167 6.96 0.07 -4.13
N PHE A 168 5.64 0.18 -4.22
CA PHE A 168 4.91 1.39 -4.53
C PHE A 168 4.28 1.89 -3.23
N LEU A 169 4.55 3.12 -2.84
CA LEU A 169 4.16 3.68 -1.55
C LEU A 169 3.34 4.94 -1.79
N ASP A 170 2.07 4.92 -1.41
CA ASP A 170 1.27 6.14 -1.33
C ASP A 170 1.46 6.83 0.02
N ASP A 171 1.14 8.12 0.08
CA ASP A 171 1.32 8.95 1.26
C ASP A 171 2.74 8.85 1.86
N ALA A 172 3.75 8.87 0.99
CA ALA A 172 5.16 8.66 1.33
C ALA A 172 5.73 9.69 2.33
N PHE A 173 5.01 10.78 2.54
CA PHE A 173 5.31 11.84 3.52
C PHE A 173 4.32 11.91 4.67
N SER A 174 3.24 11.11 4.64
CA SER A 174 2.40 10.96 5.81
C SER A 174 3.16 10.20 6.89
N ALA A 175 3.32 10.84 8.02
CA ALA A 175 4.04 10.32 9.16
C ALA A 175 3.48 8.98 9.65
N PHE A 176 2.19 8.80 9.51
CA PHE A 176 1.50 7.64 10.05
C PHE A 176 1.47 6.49 9.06
N LYS A 177 1.55 6.74 7.75
CA LYS A 177 1.38 5.74 6.72
C LYS A 177 2.70 5.12 6.23
N THR A 178 3.37 5.71 5.25
CA THR A 178 4.55 5.07 4.63
C THR A 178 5.86 5.83 4.76
N LYS A 179 5.90 7.00 5.40
CA LYS A 179 7.15 7.78 5.57
C LYS A 179 8.27 6.98 6.24
N GLN A 180 7.95 6.21 7.28
CA GLN A 180 8.94 5.37 7.96
C GLN A 180 9.50 4.28 7.03
N VAL A 181 8.64 3.73 6.15
CA VAL A 181 9.06 2.77 5.13
C VAL A 181 10.06 3.40 4.17
N VAL A 182 9.75 4.59 3.65
CA VAL A 182 10.65 5.34 2.76
C VAL A 182 12.01 5.55 3.40
N GLU A 183 12.06 6.02 4.65
CA GLU A 183 13.34 6.25 5.36
C GLU A 183 14.13 4.94 5.52
N GLU A 184 13.50 3.83 5.90
CA GLU A 184 14.18 2.54 6.03
C GLU A 184 14.72 2.03 4.69
N LEU A 185 13.95 2.14 3.61
CA LEU A 185 14.38 1.73 2.27
C LEU A 185 15.59 2.54 1.80
N VAL A 186 15.58 3.86 2.01
CA VAL A 186 16.71 4.74 1.67
C VAL A 186 17.96 4.40 2.49
N LEU A 187 17.81 4.21 3.81
CA LEU A 187 18.94 3.97 4.71
C LEU A 187 19.54 2.57 4.56
N SER A 188 18.76 1.57 4.13
CA SER A 188 19.24 0.20 3.99
C SER A 188 20.32 0.04 2.90
N GLY A 189 20.34 0.93 1.92
CA GLY A 189 21.21 0.83 0.74
C GLY A 189 20.86 -0.31 -0.23
N GLU A 190 19.91 -1.19 0.12
CA GLU A 190 19.49 -2.35 -0.67
C GLU A 190 18.48 -1.99 -1.79
N TRP A 191 17.92 -0.79 -1.74
CA TRP A 191 16.86 -0.35 -2.63
C TRP A 191 17.28 0.88 -3.42
N GLU A 192 16.81 0.96 -4.66
CA GLU A 192 16.94 2.09 -5.57
C GLU A 192 15.60 2.82 -5.65
N CYS A 193 15.59 4.12 -5.42
CA CYS A 193 14.42 4.96 -5.64
C CYS A 193 14.28 5.26 -7.13
N LEU A 194 13.23 4.74 -7.76
CA LEU A 194 12.96 4.93 -9.19
C LEU A 194 12.12 6.18 -9.46
N SER A 195 11.21 6.50 -8.56
CA SER A 195 10.32 7.66 -8.67
C SER A 195 9.94 8.15 -7.29
N TYR A 196 9.79 9.46 -7.17
CA TYR A 196 9.51 10.13 -5.90
C TYR A 196 8.90 11.49 -6.18
N ASP A 197 7.83 11.83 -5.48
CA ASP A 197 7.21 13.16 -5.50
C ASP A 197 6.70 13.51 -4.10
N ASP A 198 7.07 14.71 -3.61
CA ASP A 198 6.66 15.26 -2.33
C ASP A 198 5.60 16.38 -2.43
N ARG A 199 5.17 16.70 -3.66
CA ARG A 199 4.28 17.83 -3.94
C ARG A 199 2.83 17.42 -4.20
N THR A 200 2.62 16.20 -4.70
CA THR A 200 1.28 15.70 -5.03
C THR A 200 0.69 15.03 -3.81
N ARG A 201 -0.40 15.56 -3.27
CA ARG A 201 -1.07 15.03 -2.06
C ARG A 201 -0.09 14.93 -0.89
N ASN A 202 0.02 13.74 -0.26
CA ASN A 202 1.01 13.44 0.78
C ASN A 202 2.26 12.75 0.21
N GLY A 203 2.46 12.88 -1.12
CA GLY A 203 3.59 12.30 -1.83
C GLY A 203 3.50 10.81 -2.11
N PHE A 204 4.36 10.35 -3.01
CA PHE A 204 4.53 8.94 -3.28
C PHE A 204 6.00 8.58 -3.52
N ALA A 205 6.32 7.29 -3.43
CA ALA A 205 7.64 6.78 -3.78
C ALA A 205 7.55 5.38 -4.41
N ILE A 206 8.44 5.09 -5.35
CA ILE A 206 8.60 3.77 -5.96
C ILE A 206 10.05 3.34 -5.75
N PHE A 207 10.22 2.17 -5.13
CA PHE A 207 11.52 1.57 -4.88
C PHE A 207 11.64 0.22 -5.57
N LYS A 208 12.84 -0.07 -6.08
CA LYS A 208 13.24 -1.35 -6.64
C LYS A 208 14.38 -1.94 -5.82
N ARG A 209 14.31 -3.24 -5.53
CA ARG A 209 15.41 -3.96 -4.89
C ARG A 209 16.62 -4.00 -5.83
N LYS A 210 17.79 -3.65 -5.33
CA LYS A 210 19.05 -3.80 -6.06
C LYS A 210 19.40 -5.29 -6.15
N VAL A 211 19.83 -5.72 -7.32
CA VAL A 211 20.46 -7.04 -7.45
C VAL A 211 21.84 -6.91 -6.81
N LEU A 212 22.06 -7.63 -5.71
CA LEU A 212 23.40 -7.75 -5.15
C LEU A 212 24.22 -8.59 -6.14
N LEU A 213 25.21 -7.96 -6.76
CA LEU A 213 26.19 -8.63 -7.62
C LEU A 213 27.14 -9.50 -6.79
#